data_e8ee4c9cde21878e0b1568aba8372388
#
_entry.id   e8ee4c9cde21878e0b1568aba8372388
#
_cell.length_a   1.000
_cell.length_b   1.000
_cell.length_c   1.000
_cell.angle_alpha   90.00
_cell.angle_beta   90.00
_cell.angle_gamma   90.00
#
_symmetry.space_group_name_H-M   'P 1'
#
loop_
_entity.id
_entity.type
_entity.pdbx_description
1 polymer ?
#
loop_
_entity_poly.entity_id
_entity_poly.type
_entity_poly.pdbx_seq_one_letter_code
_entity_poly.pdbx_strand_id
1 'polypeptide(L)'
;MPKKILVLHTGGTISMQADDSGAVVTSQENPMNHVSNPLGGVEVHALDFFNLPSPHIKPKHMLALYQKIKEEADHYDGFVITHGTDTLEETAYFLDTMEVPHKPIVLTGAMRSSNELGSDGVYNYLSALRVVSDDKAADKGVLVVMNDEIHAAKYVTKTHTTNVSTFQTPTHGPLGLIMKYEILYFKTAEPRVRFDLDRIQGLVPIIPVYAGMTEELLDLLPVDQLDGLIIQAFGAGNVPKETSQKLNALIQEGLPIALVSRCFNGIAEPVYAYEGGGVCLQKAGVFFVKELNAQKARLKLLIAINAGLTGEELRAYMEG
;
A
#
# COMPACT_ATOMS: atom_id res chain seq x y z
N MET A 1 8.70 -27.98 16.24
CA MET A 1 9.76 -26.97 16.44
C MET A 1 9.05 -25.63 16.62
N PRO A 2 9.62 -24.64 17.32
CA PRO A 2 9.06 -23.30 17.35
C PRO A 2 9.04 -22.70 15.94
N LYS A 3 8.01 -21.90 15.64
CA LYS A 3 7.97 -21.11 14.40
C LYS A 3 9.00 -20.00 14.47
N LYS A 4 9.77 -19.83 13.41
CA LYS A 4 10.77 -18.77 13.30
C LYS A 4 10.16 -17.59 12.52
N ILE A 5 10.10 -16.43 13.15
CA ILE A 5 9.56 -15.22 12.57
C ILE A 5 10.68 -14.17 12.42
N LEU A 6 10.85 -13.66 11.22
CA LEU A 6 11.72 -12.50 10.97
C LEU A 6 10.93 -11.22 11.07
N VAL A 7 11.38 -10.32 11.91
CA VAL A 7 10.85 -8.96 12.02
C VAL A 7 11.80 -7.99 11.32
N LEU A 8 11.30 -7.27 10.32
CA LEU A 8 12.03 -6.21 9.62
C LEU A 8 11.53 -4.85 10.10
N HIS A 9 12.33 -4.16 10.88
CA HIS A 9 12.03 -2.81 11.31
C HIS A 9 12.43 -1.82 10.23
N THR A 10 11.50 -0.93 9.82
CA THR A 10 11.77 0.09 8.79
C THR A 10 11.74 1.52 9.31
N GLY A 11 11.50 1.70 10.61
CA GLY A 11 11.31 3.00 11.25
C GLY A 11 9.84 3.36 11.41
N GLY A 12 9.55 4.67 11.40
CA GLY A 12 8.20 5.20 11.66
C GLY A 12 7.88 5.34 13.14
N THR A 13 6.70 5.87 13.46
CA THR A 13 6.27 6.22 14.82
C THR A 13 6.39 5.07 15.83
N ILE A 14 6.18 3.83 15.40
CA ILE A 14 6.34 2.63 16.24
C ILE A 14 7.77 2.48 16.79
N SER A 15 8.76 3.01 16.06
CA SER A 15 10.19 3.01 16.40
C SER A 15 10.68 4.36 16.93
N MET A 16 9.77 5.30 17.22
CA MET A 16 10.06 6.67 17.64
C MET A 16 9.61 6.94 19.07
N GLN A 17 10.13 8.02 19.65
CA GLN A 17 9.78 8.51 20.97
C GLN A 17 9.50 10.02 20.93
N ALA A 18 8.60 10.50 21.79
CA ALA A 18 8.44 11.93 22.01
C ALA A 18 9.59 12.44 22.89
N ASP A 19 10.18 13.55 22.51
CA ASP A 19 11.18 14.26 23.33
C ASP A 19 10.51 15.13 24.44
N ASP A 20 11.29 15.84 25.20
CA ASP A 20 10.81 16.69 26.29
C ASP A 20 9.89 17.83 25.82
N SER A 21 9.94 18.21 24.53
CA SER A 21 9.03 19.19 23.94
C SER A 21 7.72 18.58 23.42
N GLY A 22 7.62 17.25 23.42
CA GLY A 22 6.52 16.49 22.82
C GLY A 22 6.68 16.24 21.32
N ALA A 23 7.80 16.64 20.71
CA ALA A 23 8.08 16.32 19.33
C ALA A 23 8.52 14.86 19.17
N VAL A 24 7.97 14.17 18.16
CA VAL A 24 8.30 12.76 17.90
C VAL A 24 9.58 12.68 17.08
N VAL A 25 10.60 12.05 17.66
CA VAL A 25 11.94 11.93 17.07
C VAL A 25 12.35 10.47 16.88
N THR A 26 13.23 10.22 15.92
CA THR A 26 13.79 8.88 15.71
C THR A 26 14.64 8.46 16.91
N SER A 27 14.39 7.28 17.45
CA SER A 27 15.19 6.70 18.52
C SER A 27 16.51 6.16 17.98
N GLN A 28 17.57 6.23 18.77
CA GLN A 28 18.86 5.58 18.44
C GLN A 28 18.73 4.07 18.44
N GLU A 29 17.94 3.54 19.33
CA GLU A 29 17.64 2.13 19.46
C GLU A 29 16.12 1.91 19.29
N ASN A 30 15.74 0.89 18.55
CA ASN A 30 14.33 0.61 18.29
C ASN A 30 13.64 0.08 19.54
N PRO A 31 12.63 0.76 20.12
CA PRO A 31 11.93 0.30 21.31
C PRO A 31 11.31 -1.10 21.18
N MET A 32 10.98 -1.51 19.95
CA MET A 32 10.38 -2.83 19.72
C MET A 32 11.36 -3.98 19.93
N ASN A 33 12.67 -3.75 19.86
CA ASN A 33 13.69 -4.77 20.14
C ASN A 33 13.68 -5.23 21.63
N HIS A 34 13.10 -4.43 22.52
CA HIS A 34 12.98 -4.75 23.97
C HIS A 34 11.62 -5.36 24.33
N VAL A 35 10.70 -5.49 23.39
CA VAL A 35 9.40 -6.08 23.66
C VAL A 35 9.52 -7.59 23.80
N SER A 36 9.24 -8.09 25.01
CA SER A 36 9.20 -9.53 25.26
C SER A 36 8.10 -10.20 24.45
N ASN A 37 8.44 -11.28 23.75
CA ASN A 37 7.46 -12.10 23.06
C ASN A 37 6.77 -13.05 24.06
N PRO A 38 5.47 -12.88 24.35
CA PRO A 38 4.75 -13.76 25.27
C PRO A 38 4.21 -15.04 24.58
N LEU A 39 4.41 -15.18 23.26
CA LEU A 39 3.84 -16.29 22.50
C LEU A 39 4.68 -17.54 22.64
N GLY A 40 4.10 -18.58 23.25
CA GLY A 40 4.76 -19.88 23.32
C GLY A 40 4.94 -20.51 21.92
N GLY A 41 6.11 -21.12 21.70
CA GLY A 41 6.39 -21.81 20.42
C GLY A 41 6.71 -20.88 19.25
N VAL A 42 7.04 -19.62 19.49
CA VAL A 42 7.45 -18.64 18.47
C VAL A 42 8.83 -18.07 18.83
N GLU A 43 9.78 -18.21 17.93
CA GLU A 43 11.11 -17.60 17.98
C GLU A 43 11.14 -16.38 17.10
N VAL A 44 11.48 -15.22 17.66
CA VAL A 44 11.47 -13.93 16.95
C VAL A 44 12.90 -13.46 16.74
N HIS A 45 13.25 -13.22 15.49
CA HIS A 45 14.49 -12.56 15.10
C HIS A 45 14.17 -11.19 14.56
N ALA A 46 14.77 -10.14 15.08
CA ALA A 46 14.55 -8.77 14.64
C ALA A 46 15.78 -8.21 13.92
N LEU A 47 15.52 -7.47 12.86
CA LEU A 47 16.52 -6.76 12.07
C LEU A 47 16.07 -5.32 11.87
N ASP A 48 16.87 -4.35 12.29
CA ASP A 48 16.71 -2.94 11.93
C ASP A 48 17.15 -2.76 10.47
N PHE A 49 16.19 -2.95 9.55
CA PHE A 49 16.44 -2.97 8.11
C PHE A 49 16.55 -1.56 7.53
N PHE A 50 15.67 -0.65 7.98
CA PHE A 50 15.72 0.78 7.76
C PHE A 50 15.40 1.53 9.06
N ASN A 51 15.78 2.79 9.13
CA ASN A 51 15.30 3.73 10.16
C ASN A 51 14.87 5.02 9.49
N LEU A 52 13.76 4.94 8.74
CA LEU A 52 13.25 6.04 7.93
C LEU A 52 11.86 6.47 8.39
N PRO A 53 11.58 7.78 8.46
CA PRO A 53 10.21 8.27 8.44
C PRO A 53 9.49 7.78 7.19
N SER A 54 8.24 7.33 7.32
CA SER A 54 7.54 6.72 6.18
C SER A 54 7.36 7.64 4.95
N PRO A 55 7.26 8.98 5.07
CA PRO A 55 7.30 9.86 3.90
C PRO A 55 8.59 9.79 3.07
N HIS A 56 9.67 9.23 3.63
CA HIS A 56 10.93 9.04 2.91
C HIS A 56 11.07 7.66 2.24
N ILE A 57 10.11 6.77 2.46
CA ILE A 57 10.06 5.46 1.79
C ILE A 57 9.75 5.69 0.29
N LYS A 58 10.49 4.99 -0.55
CA LYS A 58 10.39 5.05 -2.01
C LYS A 58 10.18 3.63 -2.56
N PRO A 59 9.70 3.45 -3.80
CA PRO A 59 9.54 2.12 -4.41
C PRO A 59 10.80 1.24 -4.34
N LYS A 60 11.99 1.82 -4.44
CA LYS A 60 13.26 1.09 -4.27
C LYS A 60 13.44 0.46 -2.88
N HIS A 61 12.89 1.10 -1.82
CA HIS A 61 12.93 0.57 -0.46
C HIS A 61 11.92 -0.59 -0.29
N MET A 62 10.75 -0.47 -0.94
CA MET A 62 9.75 -1.55 -1.00
C MET A 62 10.30 -2.77 -1.73
N LEU A 63 11.02 -2.54 -2.83
CA LEU A 63 11.71 -3.61 -3.58
C LEU A 63 12.80 -4.28 -2.73
N ALA A 64 13.58 -3.51 -1.98
CA ALA A 64 14.60 -4.07 -1.08
C ALA A 64 13.98 -4.94 0.03
N LEU A 65 12.81 -4.56 0.57
CA LEU A 65 12.04 -5.40 1.49
C LEU A 65 11.61 -6.72 0.82
N TYR A 66 11.07 -6.65 -0.38
CA TYR A 66 10.71 -7.84 -1.17
C TYR A 66 11.92 -8.77 -1.37
N GLN A 67 13.05 -8.22 -1.81
CA GLN A 67 14.28 -8.99 -2.02
C GLN A 67 14.77 -9.65 -0.72
N LYS A 68 14.71 -8.93 0.41
CA LYS A 68 15.07 -9.48 1.72
C LYS A 68 14.15 -10.61 2.16
N ILE A 69 12.84 -10.46 1.97
CA ILE A 69 11.86 -11.53 2.25
C ILE A 69 12.14 -12.76 1.38
N LYS A 70 12.44 -12.58 0.11
CA LYS A 70 12.77 -13.66 -0.83
C LYS A 70 14.07 -14.38 -0.42
N GLU A 71 15.10 -13.63 -0.04
CA GLU A 71 16.39 -14.16 0.45
C GLU A 71 16.21 -15.03 1.69
N GLU A 72 15.36 -14.60 2.63
CA GLU A 72 15.17 -15.26 3.92
C GLU A 72 14.02 -16.30 3.92
N ALA A 73 13.40 -16.52 2.78
CA ALA A 73 12.20 -17.35 2.70
C ALA A 73 12.39 -18.77 3.22
N ASP A 74 13.57 -19.37 3.02
CA ASP A 74 13.85 -20.75 3.47
C ASP A 74 14.21 -20.84 4.96
N HIS A 75 14.55 -19.73 5.61
CA HIS A 75 15.03 -19.68 6.98
C HIS A 75 13.92 -19.36 8.01
N TYR A 76 12.81 -18.75 7.56
CA TYR A 76 11.73 -18.25 8.43
C TYR A 76 10.37 -18.76 7.99
N ASP A 77 9.46 -18.92 8.95
CA ASP A 77 8.09 -19.40 8.75
C ASP A 77 7.11 -18.25 8.48
N GLY A 78 7.52 -17.01 8.71
CA GLY A 78 6.73 -15.82 8.46
C GLY A 78 7.52 -14.52 8.70
N PHE A 79 6.95 -13.41 8.24
CA PHE A 79 7.59 -12.09 8.23
C PHE A 79 6.68 -11.04 8.83
N VAL A 80 7.21 -10.24 9.76
CA VAL A 80 6.55 -9.03 10.27
C VAL A 80 7.36 -7.82 9.82
N ILE A 81 6.71 -6.79 9.34
CA ILE A 81 7.34 -5.52 8.97
C ILE A 81 6.72 -4.43 9.83
N THR A 82 7.52 -3.79 10.69
CA THR A 82 7.08 -2.57 11.38
C THR A 82 7.37 -1.38 10.49
N HIS A 83 6.39 -0.50 10.30
CA HIS A 83 6.45 0.55 9.30
C HIS A 83 5.77 1.84 9.79
N GLY A 84 6.23 2.97 9.31
CA GLY A 84 5.54 4.24 9.54
C GLY A 84 4.23 4.33 8.78
N THR A 85 3.20 4.88 9.42
CA THR A 85 1.81 4.74 9.00
C THR A 85 1.42 5.50 7.72
N ASP A 86 2.18 6.56 7.32
CA ASP A 86 1.78 7.39 6.17
C ASP A 86 1.87 6.66 4.83
N THR A 87 2.84 5.74 4.67
CA THR A 87 3.03 4.96 3.43
C THR A 87 2.97 3.44 3.66
N LEU A 88 2.51 3.00 4.84
CA LEU A 88 2.35 1.58 5.18
C LEU A 88 1.46 0.85 4.16
N GLU A 89 0.33 1.44 3.79
CA GLU A 89 -0.62 0.86 2.82
C GLU A 89 -0.01 0.67 1.43
N GLU A 90 0.89 1.58 1.03
CA GLU A 90 1.61 1.51 -0.25
C GLU A 90 2.64 0.38 -0.23
N THR A 91 3.44 0.29 0.84
CA THR A 91 4.41 -0.80 1.02
C THR A 91 3.73 -2.16 1.08
N ALA A 92 2.61 -2.26 1.81
CA ALA A 92 1.82 -3.49 1.88
C ALA A 92 1.31 -3.91 0.50
N TYR A 93 0.73 -2.97 -0.25
CA TYR A 93 0.23 -3.23 -1.60
C TYR A 93 1.36 -3.64 -2.57
N PHE A 94 2.50 -2.94 -2.51
CA PHE A 94 3.66 -3.28 -3.32
C PHE A 94 4.08 -4.74 -3.08
N LEU A 95 4.27 -5.14 -1.83
CA LEU A 95 4.67 -6.50 -1.46
C LEU A 95 3.61 -7.54 -1.88
N ASP A 96 2.33 -7.21 -1.82
CA ASP A 96 1.23 -8.11 -2.20
C ASP A 96 1.18 -8.36 -3.72
N THR A 97 1.75 -7.46 -4.53
CA THR A 97 1.90 -7.61 -5.98
C THR A 97 3.20 -8.30 -6.40
N MET A 98 4.10 -8.58 -5.45
CA MET A 98 5.34 -9.29 -5.73
C MET A 98 5.18 -10.81 -5.56
N GLU A 99 6.06 -11.58 -6.22
CA GLU A 99 6.14 -13.04 -6.06
C GLU A 99 6.80 -13.40 -4.72
N VAL A 100 6.07 -13.11 -3.63
CA VAL A 100 6.50 -13.43 -2.26
C VAL A 100 6.32 -14.92 -1.95
N PRO A 101 7.09 -15.49 -1.00
CA PRO A 101 6.93 -16.86 -0.60
C PRO A 101 5.53 -17.14 -0.05
N HIS A 102 5.09 -18.38 -0.14
CA HIS A 102 3.79 -18.85 0.41
C HIS A 102 3.86 -18.96 1.94
N LYS A 103 4.09 -17.84 2.59
CA LYS A 103 4.23 -17.67 4.03
C LYS A 103 3.51 -16.40 4.49
N PRO A 104 3.05 -16.34 5.74
CA PRO A 104 2.43 -15.13 6.26
C PRO A 104 3.38 -13.93 6.21
N ILE A 105 2.93 -12.82 5.66
CA ILE A 105 3.62 -11.53 5.68
C ILE A 105 2.66 -10.50 6.26
N VAL A 106 3.05 -9.87 7.36
CA VAL A 106 2.22 -8.94 8.12
C VAL A 106 2.93 -7.61 8.28
N LEU A 107 2.29 -6.51 7.88
CA LEU A 107 2.73 -5.16 8.19
C LEU A 107 1.95 -4.62 9.38
N THR A 108 2.64 -3.85 10.21
CA THR A 108 2.05 -3.13 11.33
C THR A 108 2.78 -1.83 11.60
N GLY A 109 2.19 -0.97 12.42
CA GLY A 109 2.76 0.33 12.79
C GLY A 109 2.13 0.86 14.08
N ALA A 110 2.37 2.13 14.37
CA ALA A 110 1.75 2.82 15.48
C ALA A 110 1.36 4.25 15.10
N MET A 111 0.23 4.70 15.62
CA MET A 111 -0.22 6.09 15.49
C MET A 111 0.36 6.98 16.57
N ARG A 112 0.76 6.39 17.71
CA ARG A 112 1.35 7.08 18.87
C ARG A 112 2.75 6.57 19.12
N SER A 113 3.65 7.47 19.51
CA SER A 113 5.03 7.12 19.86
C SER A 113 5.10 6.20 21.07
N SER A 114 6.20 5.46 21.21
CA SER A 114 6.31 4.37 22.19
C SER A 114 6.18 4.83 23.65
N ASN A 115 6.54 6.08 23.97
CA ASN A 115 6.46 6.68 25.29
C ASN A 115 5.22 7.59 25.49
N GLU A 116 4.33 7.68 24.50
CA GLU A 116 3.10 8.46 24.61
C GLU A 116 2.02 7.69 25.37
N LEU A 117 1.23 8.41 26.19
CA LEU A 117 0.10 7.82 26.90
C LEU A 117 -0.91 7.19 25.93
N GLY A 118 -1.19 5.91 26.11
CA GLY A 118 -2.07 5.16 25.22
C GLY A 118 -1.41 4.80 23.89
N SER A 119 -0.08 4.65 23.87
CA SER A 119 0.66 4.12 22.72
C SER A 119 0.08 2.77 22.28
N ASP A 120 -0.13 2.64 20.97
CA ASP A 120 -0.69 1.45 20.33
C ASP A 120 0.40 0.50 19.75
N GLY A 121 1.68 0.93 19.77
CA GLY A 121 2.77 0.23 19.10
C GLY A 121 3.01 -1.19 19.57
N VAL A 122 3.16 -1.39 20.90
CA VAL A 122 3.42 -2.71 21.49
C VAL A 122 2.25 -3.66 21.23
N TYR A 123 1.02 -3.16 21.36
CA TYR A 123 -0.18 -3.97 21.13
C TYR A 123 -0.30 -4.42 19.66
N ASN A 124 -0.10 -3.49 18.73
CA ASN A 124 -0.12 -3.78 17.30
C ASN A 124 1.00 -4.77 16.90
N TYR A 125 2.20 -4.58 17.47
CA TYR A 125 3.34 -5.47 17.26
C TYR A 125 3.05 -6.91 17.71
N LEU A 126 2.55 -7.09 18.93
CA LEU A 126 2.18 -8.41 19.46
C LEU A 126 1.01 -9.03 18.70
N SER A 127 0.07 -8.23 18.26
CA SER A 127 -1.03 -8.64 17.38
C SER A 127 -0.52 -9.15 16.04
N ALA A 128 0.44 -8.44 15.44
CA ALA A 128 1.10 -8.87 14.20
C ALA A 128 1.84 -10.20 14.38
N LEU A 129 2.55 -10.38 15.52
CA LEU A 129 3.21 -11.66 15.84
C LEU A 129 2.21 -12.80 16.00
N ARG A 130 1.03 -12.56 16.57
CA ARG A 130 -0.03 -13.58 16.67
C ARG A 130 -0.52 -13.98 15.28
N VAL A 131 -0.81 -13.01 14.41
CA VAL A 131 -1.34 -13.26 13.06
C VAL A 131 -0.31 -13.97 12.19
N VAL A 132 0.96 -13.54 12.19
CA VAL A 132 2.01 -14.18 11.39
C VAL A 132 2.30 -15.61 11.83
N SER A 133 2.00 -15.92 13.10
CA SER A 133 2.17 -17.26 13.66
C SER A 133 0.98 -18.20 13.39
N ASP A 134 -0.12 -17.70 12.83
CA ASP A 134 -1.28 -18.51 12.45
C ASP A 134 -1.10 -19.08 11.05
N ASP A 135 -1.17 -20.41 10.90
CA ASP A 135 -1.05 -21.09 9.61
C ASP A 135 -2.11 -20.62 8.60
N LYS A 136 -3.29 -20.21 9.08
CA LYS A 136 -4.37 -19.70 8.23
C LYS A 136 -4.05 -18.37 7.56
N ALA A 137 -3.01 -17.65 8.01
CA ALA A 137 -2.59 -16.39 7.42
C ALA A 137 -1.79 -16.57 6.11
N ALA A 138 -1.17 -17.73 5.87
CA ALA A 138 -0.27 -17.97 4.74
C ALA A 138 -0.95 -17.74 3.36
N ASP A 139 -2.22 -18.11 3.22
CA ASP A 139 -2.97 -18.03 1.96
C ASP A 139 -3.71 -16.70 1.75
N LYS A 140 -3.48 -15.73 2.62
CA LYS A 140 -4.28 -14.50 2.61
C LYS A 140 -3.58 -13.30 1.95
N GLY A 141 -2.37 -13.53 1.40
CA GLY A 141 -1.54 -12.47 0.86
C GLY A 141 -0.86 -11.64 1.94
N VAL A 142 -0.43 -10.46 1.57
CA VAL A 142 0.15 -9.51 2.52
C VAL A 142 -0.95 -8.86 3.35
N LEU A 143 -0.79 -8.90 4.66
CA LEU A 143 -1.77 -8.43 5.63
C LEU A 143 -1.29 -7.15 6.32
N VAL A 144 -2.22 -6.29 6.66
CA VAL A 144 -2.00 -5.16 7.58
C VAL A 144 -2.78 -5.42 8.85
N VAL A 145 -2.08 -5.39 9.99
CA VAL A 145 -2.66 -5.65 11.32
C VAL A 145 -2.54 -4.39 12.16
N MET A 146 -3.66 -3.80 12.48
CA MET A 146 -3.77 -2.60 13.30
C MET A 146 -5.08 -2.61 14.10
N ASN A 147 -5.02 -2.25 15.39
CA ASN A 147 -6.20 -2.01 16.22
C ASN A 147 -7.23 -3.16 16.17
N ASP A 148 -6.79 -4.40 16.41
CA ASP A 148 -7.56 -5.67 16.38
C ASP A 148 -8.10 -6.10 15.01
N GLU A 149 -7.89 -5.32 13.96
CA GLU A 149 -8.37 -5.66 12.63
C GLU A 149 -7.22 -6.20 11.74
N ILE A 150 -7.58 -7.18 10.91
CA ILE A 150 -6.71 -7.77 9.90
C ILE A 150 -7.24 -7.32 8.55
N HIS A 151 -6.44 -6.59 7.81
CA HIS A 151 -6.81 -6.04 6.51
C HIS A 151 -5.99 -6.67 5.38
N ALA A 152 -6.62 -6.86 4.21
CA ALA A 152 -5.89 -7.17 2.99
C ALA A 152 -5.14 -5.93 2.48
N ALA A 153 -3.89 -6.10 2.09
CA ALA A 153 -3.04 -5.01 1.58
C ALA A 153 -3.68 -4.26 0.39
N LYS A 154 -4.41 -4.96 -0.47
CA LYS A 154 -5.11 -4.36 -1.63
C LYS A 154 -6.08 -3.25 -1.21
N TYR A 155 -6.83 -3.43 -0.13
CA TYR A 155 -7.99 -2.58 0.19
C TYR A 155 -7.81 -1.65 1.38
N VAL A 156 -6.85 -1.94 2.27
CA VAL A 156 -6.63 -1.11 3.46
C VAL A 156 -6.16 0.30 3.10
N THR A 157 -6.63 1.30 3.83
CA THR A 157 -6.18 2.69 3.68
C THR A 157 -6.17 3.43 5.00
N LYS A 158 -5.25 4.40 5.15
CA LYS A 158 -5.19 5.31 6.29
C LYS A 158 -6.27 6.39 6.13
N THR A 159 -7.27 6.37 6.99
CA THR A 159 -8.48 7.21 6.86
C THR A 159 -8.50 8.42 7.78
N HIS A 160 -7.61 8.47 8.77
CA HIS A 160 -7.56 9.54 9.77
C HIS A 160 -6.12 9.91 10.09
N THR A 161 -5.88 11.17 10.41
CA THR A 161 -4.53 11.70 10.66
C THR A 161 -3.90 11.22 11.98
N THR A 162 -4.71 10.99 13.04
CA THR A 162 -4.22 10.75 14.41
C THR A 162 -4.90 9.60 15.16
N ASN A 163 -6.07 9.14 14.71
CA ASN A 163 -6.84 8.10 15.42
C ASN A 163 -6.12 6.74 15.31
N VAL A 164 -6.03 5.97 16.40
CA VAL A 164 -5.45 4.63 16.40
C VAL A 164 -6.23 3.64 15.52
N SER A 165 -7.54 3.84 15.35
CA SER A 165 -8.40 3.08 14.44
C SER A 165 -8.42 3.68 13.02
N THR A 166 -7.27 4.13 12.52
CA THR A 166 -7.18 4.86 11.26
C THR A 166 -7.12 3.96 10.03
N PHE A 167 -6.59 2.75 10.16
CA PHE A 167 -6.54 1.81 9.05
C PHE A 167 -7.89 1.14 8.89
N GLN A 168 -8.50 1.34 7.74
CA GLN A 168 -9.83 0.86 7.41
C GLN A 168 -9.83 0.24 6.01
N THR A 169 -10.82 -0.61 5.76
CA THR A 169 -11.12 -1.14 4.43
C THR A 169 -12.55 -0.73 4.05
N PRO A 170 -12.77 0.52 3.62
CA PRO A 170 -14.09 1.15 3.62
C PRO A 170 -15.14 0.41 2.79
N THR A 171 -14.79 -0.04 1.58
CA THR A 171 -15.74 -0.70 0.67
C THR A 171 -15.92 -2.20 1.00
N HIS A 172 -14.85 -2.86 1.48
CA HIS A 172 -14.81 -4.32 1.57
C HIS A 172 -14.89 -4.84 3.01
N GLY A 173 -14.60 -4.00 4.02
CA GLY A 173 -14.44 -4.40 5.42
C GLY A 173 -13.18 -5.22 5.68
N PRO A 174 -12.80 -5.43 6.94
CA PRO A 174 -11.62 -6.19 7.32
C PRO A 174 -11.70 -7.63 6.83
N LEU A 175 -10.55 -8.25 6.66
CA LEU A 175 -10.41 -9.66 6.33
C LEU A 175 -10.65 -10.56 7.54
N GLY A 176 -10.35 -10.06 8.73
CA GLY A 176 -10.54 -10.77 9.99
C GLY A 176 -10.38 -9.87 11.20
N LEU A 177 -10.60 -10.46 12.38
CA LEU A 177 -10.47 -9.82 13.68
C LEU A 177 -9.60 -10.65 14.63
N ILE A 178 -8.86 -9.96 15.49
CA ILE A 178 -8.06 -10.56 16.55
C ILE A 178 -8.86 -10.52 17.84
N MET A 179 -9.37 -11.67 18.24
CA MET A 179 -10.10 -11.84 19.50
C MET A 179 -9.15 -12.27 20.62
N LYS A 180 -9.58 -12.18 21.87
CA LYS A 180 -8.77 -12.53 23.04
C LYS A 180 -8.14 -13.93 22.94
N TYR A 181 -8.89 -14.91 22.47
CA TYR A 181 -8.47 -16.32 22.46
C TYR A 181 -8.28 -16.91 21.07
N GLU A 182 -8.78 -16.25 20.02
CA GLU A 182 -8.72 -16.76 18.65
C GLU A 182 -8.57 -15.64 17.62
N ILE A 183 -8.21 -16.01 16.39
CA ILE A 183 -8.21 -15.14 15.23
C ILE A 183 -9.34 -15.59 14.33
N LEU A 184 -10.25 -14.67 14.00
CA LEU A 184 -11.38 -14.94 13.10
C LEU A 184 -11.07 -14.36 11.72
N TYR A 185 -11.14 -15.18 10.68
CA TYR A 185 -11.05 -14.76 9.30
C TYR A 185 -12.40 -14.90 8.62
N PHE A 186 -12.88 -13.84 7.98
CA PHE A 186 -14.20 -13.80 7.34
C PHE A 186 -14.13 -14.08 5.85
N LYS A 187 -12.94 -13.89 5.25
CA LYS A 187 -12.75 -13.93 3.80
C LYS A 187 -11.52 -14.75 3.42
N THR A 188 -11.56 -15.25 2.20
CA THR A 188 -10.40 -15.84 1.52
C THR A 188 -9.64 -14.75 0.74
N ALA A 189 -8.38 -15.01 0.44
CA ALA A 189 -7.63 -14.13 -0.48
C ALA A 189 -8.19 -14.23 -1.91
N GLU A 190 -8.19 -13.10 -2.60
CA GLU A 190 -8.52 -13.07 -4.03
C GLU A 190 -7.31 -13.52 -4.86
N PRO A 191 -7.53 -14.20 -6.00
CA PRO A 191 -6.47 -14.43 -6.97
C PRO A 191 -5.84 -13.11 -7.41
N ARG A 192 -4.52 -13.10 -7.57
CA ARG A 192 -3.78 -11.89 -7.98
C ARG A 192 -2.64 -12.25 -8.92
N VAL A 193 -2.36 -11.34 -9.84
CA VAL A 193 -1.15 -11.40 -10.67
C VAL A 193 0.02 -10.92 -9.80
N ARG A 194 1.13 -11.63 -9.84
CA ARG A 194 2.34 -11.34 -9.10
C ARG A 194 3.53 -11.20 -10.04
N PHE A 195 4.49 -10.39 -9.65
CA PHE A 195 5.68 -10.09 -10.43
C PHE A 195 6.95 -10.37 -9.63
N ASP A 196 7.97 -10.84 -10.32
CA ASP A 196 9.34 -10.94 -9.80
C ASP A 196 10.16 -9.81 -10.44
N LEU A 197 10.51 -8.80 -9.67
CA LEU A 197 11.24 -7.63 -10.15
C LEU A 197 12.60 -7.52 -9.48
N ASP A 198 13.64 -7.29 -10.30
CA ASP A 198 14.98 -6.99 -9.80
C ASP A 198 15.24 -5.49 -9.63
N ARG A 199 14.45 -4.66 -10.32
CA ARG A 199 14.56 -3.20 -10.29
C ARG A 199 13.20 -2.56 -10.38
N ILE A 200 13.09 -1.33 -9.88
CA ILE A 200 11.92 -0.49 -10.05
C ILE A 200 12.35 0.96 -10.26
N GLN A 201 11.91 1.53 -11.34
CA GLN A 201 12.23 2.91 -11.75
C GLN A 201 11.07 3.50 -12.54
N GLY A 202 11.11 4.81 -12.75
CA GLY A 202 10.13 5.53 -13.56
C GLY A 202 9.39 6.59 -12.79
N LEU A 203 8.76 7.47 -13.53
CA LEU A 203 8.01 8.62 -13.04
C LEU A 203 6.53 8.49 -13.43
N VAL A 204 5.71 8.18 -12.44
CA VAL A 204 4.24 8.10 -12.57
C VAL A 204 3.63 9.05 -11.53
N PRO A 205 3.33 10.30 -11.86
CA PRO A 205 2.70 11.24 -10.94
C PRO A 205 1.21 10.95 -10.77
N ILE A 206 0.63 11.52 -9.69
CA ILE A 206 -0.81 11.52 -9.41
C ILE A 206 -1.30 12.95 -9.53
N ILE A 207 -2.33 13.18 -10.33
CA ILE A 207 -2.95 14.50 -10.51
C ILE A 207 -4.40 14.44 -10.02
N PRO A 208 -4.71 15.08 -8.88
CA PRO A 208 -6.09 15.22 -8.44
C PRO A 208 -6.79 16.31 -9.25
N VAL A 209 -7.97 16.00 -9.81
CA VAL A 209 -8.79 17.00 -10.48
C VAL A 209 -9.60 17.82 -9.48
N TYR A 210 -9.80 19.11 -9.78
CA TYR A 210 -10.56 20.05 -8.98
C TYR A 210 -11.46 20.93 -9.85
N ALA A 211 -12.45 21.59 -9.24
CA ALA A 211 -13.35 22.48 -9.96
C ALA A 211 -12.58 23.68 -10.54
N GLY A 212 -12.74 23.93 -11.84
CA GLY A 212 -12.02 24.97 -12.57
C GLY A 212 -10.60 24.58 -13.00
N MET A 213 -10.24 23.30 -12.92
CA MET A 213 -8.98 22.81 -13.50
C MET A 213 -9.05 22.87 -15.03
N THR A 214 -8.03 23.42 -15.60
CA THR A 214 -7.82 23.52 -17.06
C THR A 214 -6.62 22.67 -17.47
N GLU A 215 -6.14 22.81 -18.71
CA GLU A 215 -4.97 22.07 -19.21
C GLU A 215 -3.63 22.57 -18.66
N GLU A 216 -3.53 23.81 -18.16
CA GLU A 216 -2.25 24.44 -17.81
C GLU A 216 -1.42 23.61 -16.80
N LEU A 217 -2.09 22.94 -15.83
CA LEU A 217 -1.37 22.09 -14.89
C LEU A 217 -0.72 20.89 -15.60
N LEU A 218 -1.39 20.33 -16.60
CA LEU A 218 -0.86 19.21 -17.36
C LEU A 218 0.22 19.64 -18.35
N ASP A 219 0.19 20.89 -18.83
CA ASP A 219 1.22 21.47 -19.69
C ASP A 219 2.55 21.69 -18.95
N LEU A 220 2.51 21.83 -17.62
CA LEU A 220 3.69 21.95 -16.80
C LEU A 220 4.41 20.63 -16.54
N LEU A 221 3.79 19.48 -16.87
CA LEU A 221 4.40 18.17 -16.65
C LEU A 221 5.54 17.94 -17.64
N PRO A 222 6.67 17.36 -17.20
CA PRO A 222 7.76 16.96 -18.08
C PRO A 222 7.40 15.68 -18.84
N VAL A 223 6.47 15.77 -19.80
CA VAL A 223 5.83 14.62 -20.47
C VAL A 223 6.85 13.62 -21.01
N ASP A 224 7.95 14.11 -21.59
CA ASP A 224 9.05 13.30 -22.12
C ASP A 224 9.75 12.42 -21.05
N GLN A 225 9.53 12.71 -19.77
CA GLN A 225 10.11 11.96 -18.65
C GLN A 225 9.10 11.07 -17.93
N LEU A 226 7.81 11.13 -18.33
CA LEU A 226 6.77 10.35 -17.71
C LEU A 226 6.71 8.94 -18.30
N ASP A 227 6.64 7.94 -17.42
CA ASP A 227 6.35 6.55 -17.80
C ASP A 227 4.84 6.25 -17.72
N GLY A 228 4.06 7.12 -17.08
CA GLY A 228 2.62 7.02 -16.97
C GLY A 228 2.03 8.12 -16.11
N LEU A 229 0.71 8.18 -16.04
CA LEU A 229 -0.01 9.20 -15.30
C LEU A 229 -1.23 8.61 -14.60
N ILE A 230 -1.45 9.00 -13.35
CA ILE A 230 -2.68 8.67 -12.61
C ILE A 230 -3.53 9.94 -12.47
N ILE A 231 -4.77 9.86 -12.93
CA ILE A 231 -5.79 10.91 -12.73
C ILE A 231 -6.72 10.51 -11.59
N GLN A 232 -6.77 11.34 -10.56
CA GLN A 232 -7.73 11.18 -9.47
C GLN A 232 -8.97 12.03 -9.77
N ALA A 233 -9.96 11.42 -10.44
CA ALA A 233 -11.09 12.04 -11.11
C ALA A 233 -12.28 12.31 -10.17
N PHE A 234 -13.26 13.08 -10.64
CA PHE A 234 -14.52 13.32 -9.95
C PHE A 234 -15.43 12.08 -9.98
N GLY A 235 -16.11 11.82 -8.88
CA GLY A 235 -17.21 10.86 -8.78
C GLY A 235 -16.94 9.54 -9.50
N ALA A 236 -17.76 9.18 -10.47
CA ALA A 236 -17.63 7.93 -11.22
C ALA A 236 -16.48 7.92 -12.24
N GLY A 237 -15.65 8.96 -12.32
CA GLY A 237 -14.51 9.00 -13.24
C GLY A 237 -14.62 10.07 -14.32
N ASN A 238 -15.05 11.28 -13.94
CA ASN A 238 -15.18 12.41 -14.85
C ASN A 238 -14.08 13.45 -14.61
N VAL A 239 -13.74 14.20 -15.63
CA VAL A 239 -12.79 15.32 -15.59
C VAL A 239 -13.37 16.55 -16.28
N PRO A 240 -12.84 17.77 -16.08
CA PRO A 240 -13.20 18.93 -16.87
C PRO A 240 -12.92 18.71 -18.38
N LYS A 241 -13.65 19.43 -19.22
CA LYS A 241 -13.55 19.31 -20.69
C LYS A 241 -12.13 19.56 -21.19
N GLU A 242 -11.52 20.67 -20.79
CA GLU A 242 -10.18 21.08 -21.20
C GLU A 242 -9.13 20.05 -20.74
N THR A 243 -9.25 19.57 -19.50
CA THR A 243 -8.42 18.47 -18.97
C THR A 243 -8.55 17.22 -19.85
N SER A 244 -9.78 16.84 -20.25
CA SER A 244 -10.03 15.67 -21.12
C SER A 244 -9.33 15.80 -22.47
N GLN A 245 -9.37 16.97 -23.09
CA GLN A 245 -8.71 17.23 -24.38
C GLN A 245 -7.20 17.04 -24.28
N LYS A 246 -6.57 17.53 -23.20
CA LYS A 246 -5.14 17.34 -22.97
C LYS A 246 -4.78 15.88 -22.70
N LEU A 247 -5.59 15.16 -21.89
CA LEU A 247 -5.36 13.73 -21.65
C LEU A 247 -5.44 12.92 -22.96
N ASN A 248 -6.38 13.25 -23.84
CA ASN A 248 -6.49 12.59 -25.15
C ASN A 248 -5.22 12.81 -25.99
N ALA A 249 -4.66 14.02 -26.01
CA ALA A 249 -3.40 14.29 -26.71
C ALA A 249 -2.25 13.44 -26.15
N LEU A 250 -2.08 13.39 -24.85
CA LEU A 250 -1.03 12.62 -24.17
C LEU A 250 -1.16 11.10 -24.46
N ILE A 251 -2.39 10.58 -24.53
CA ILE A 251 -2.61 9.16 -24.88
C ILE A 251 -2.20 8.90 -26.34
N GLN A 252 -2.49 9.83 -27.26
CA GLN A 252 -2.07 9.71 -28.66
C GLN A 252 -0.55 9.76 -28.83
N GLU A 253 0.16 10.44 -27.93
CA GLU A 253 1.62 10.44 -27.84
C GLU A 253 2.17 9.14 -27.20
N GLY A 254 1.29 8.24 -26.73
CA GLY A 254 1.64 6.93 -26.19
C GLY A 254 1.78 6.87 -24.67
N LEU A 255 1.46 7.94 -23.94
CA LEU A 255 1.53 7.93 -22.48
C LEU A 255 0.40 7.09 -21.88
N PRO A 256 0.68 6.02 -21.10
CA PRO A 256 -0.34 5.28 -20.40
C PRO A 256 -0.96 6.11 -19.28
N ILE A 257 -2.26 6.28 -19.33
CA ILE A 257 -3.03 7.06 -18.34
C ILE A 257 -4.04 6.16 -17.65
N ALA A 258 -3.97 6.11 -16.33
CA ALA A 258 -4.93 5.39 -15.52
C ALA A 258 -5.75 6.37 -14.65
N LEU A 259 -6.98 5.99 -14.35
CA LEU A 259 -7.93 6.83 -13.63
C LEU A 259 -8.51 6.07 -12.45
N VAL A 260 -8.60 6.77 -11.32
CA VAL A 260 -9.33 6.37 -10.11
C VAL A 260 -10.26 7.50 -9.67
N SER A 261 -11.22 7.20 -8.83
CA SER A 261 -12.04 8.25 -8.21
C SER A 261 -11.30 8.94 -7.06
N ARG A 262 -11.55 10.25 -6.85
CA ARG A 262 -11.16 10.95 -5.62
C ARG A 262 -12.15 10.72 -4.47
N CYS A 263 -13.27 10.04 -4.74
CA CYS A 263 -14.19 9.63 -3.70
C CYS A 263 -13.56 8.55 -2.81
N PHE A 264 -13.82 8.66 -1.52
CA PHE A 264 -13.27 7.74 -0.53
C PHE A 264 -13.82 6.32 -0.65
N ASN A 265 -15.08 6.19 -1.09
CA ASN A 265 -15.77 4.92 -1.30
C ASN A 265 -16.32 4.84 -2.73
N GLY A 266 -16.57 3.63 -3.17
CA GLY A 266 -17.13 3.35 -4.48
C GLY A 266 -16.06 3.06 -5.53
N ILE A 267 -16.50 2.82 -6.76
CA ILE A 267 -15.67 2.40 -7.87
C ILE A 267 -15.86 3.37 -9.03
N ALA A 268 -14.77 3.76 -9.68
CA ALA A 268 -14.83 4.54 -10.91
C ALA A 268 -15.31 3.65 -12.06
N GLU A 269 -16.36 4.10 -12.77
CA GLU A 269 -16.95 3.40 -13.91
C GLU A 269 -17.28 4.38 -15.04
N PRO A 270 -17.10 4.00 -16.32
CA PRO A 270 -17.40 4.86 -17.47
C PRO A 270 -18.90 4.95 -17.73
N VAL A 271 -19.59 5.84 -17.01
CA VAL A 271 -21.05 6.00 -17.04
C VAL A 271 -21.50 7.16 -17.94
N TYR A 272 -20.78 8.29 -17.91
CA TYR A 272 -21.19 9.52 -18.56
C TYR A 272 -20.54 9.72 -19.94
N ALA A 273 -21.35 10.12 -20.95
CA ALA A 273 -20.94 10.21 -22.35
C ALA A 273 -20.68 11.65 -22.86
N TYR A 274 -20.73 12.67 -21.99
CA TYR A 274 -20.34 14.03 -22.37
C TYR A 274 -18.81 14.17 -22.47
N GLU A 275 -18.29 15.23 -23.04
CA GLU A 275 -16.86 15.52 -23.16
C GLU A 275 -16.23 15.69 -21.77
N GLY A 276 -15.23 14.86 -21.45
CA GLY A 276 -14.69 14.71 -20.09
C GLY A 276 -15.42 13.66 -19.23
N GLY A 277 -16.49 13.07 -19.72
CA GLY A 277 -17.17 11.95 -19.09
C GLY A 277 -16.43 10.62 -19.28
N GLY A 278 -16.62 9.71 -18.35
CA GLY A 278 -15.88 8.43 -18.29
C GLY A 278 -15.96 7.61 -19.57
N VAL A 279 -17.11 7.60 -20.28
CA VAL A 279 -17.26 6.87 -21.56
C VAL A 279 -16.32 7.42 -22.63
N CYS A 280 -16.18 8.75 -22.72
CA CYS A 280 -15.28 9.39 -23.68
C CYS A 280 -13.82 9.12 -23.33
N LEU A 281 -13.46 9.17 -22.05
CA LEU A 281 -12.11 8.90 -21.56
C LEU A 281 -11.70 7.43 -21.81
N GLN A 282 -12.58 6.47 -21.54
CA GLN A 282 -12.32 5.05 -21.80
C GLN A 282 -12.11 4.79 -23.30
N LYS A 283 -12.94 5.39 -24.17
CA LYS A 283 -12.79 5.27 -25.63
C LYS A 283 -11.48 5.89 -26.12
N ALA A 284 -10.98 6.93 -25.46
CA ALA A 284 -9.72 7.56 -25.77
C ALA A 284 -8.50 6.71 -25.34
N GLY A 285 -8.69 5.75 -24.42
CA GLY A 285 -7.64 4.85 -23.99
C GLY A 285 -7.29 4.92 -22.51
N VAL A 286 -7.98 5.72 -21.69
CA VAL A 286 -7.79 5.77 -20.24
C VAL A 286 -8.14 4.43 -19.60
N PHE A 287 -7.30 3.92 -18.71
CA PHE A 287 -7.55 2.71 -17.93
C PHE A 287 -8.36 3.04 -16.67
N PHE A 288 -9.51 2.45 -16.50
CA PHE A 288 -10.32 2.60 -15.29
C PHE A 288 -9.89 1.60 -14.24
N VAL A 289 -9.11 2.06 -13.24
CA VAL A 289 -8.61 1.19 -12.17
C VAL A 289 -9.68 1.06 -11.09
N LYS A 290 -10.14 -0.15 -10.89
CA LYS A 290 -11.17 -0.47 -9.91
C LYS A 290 -10.57 -0.70 -8.51
N GLU A 291 -11.33 -0.34 -7.48
CA GLU A 291 -11.10 -0.74 -6.07
C GLU A 291 -9.79 -0.24 -5.43
N LEU A 292 -8.98 0.54 -6.12
CA LEU A 292 -7.74 1.10 -5.60
C LEU A 292 -7.84 2.62 -5.43
N ASN A 293 -7.17 3.13 -4.39
CA ASN A 293 -6.89 4.56 -4.30
C ASN A 293 -5.75 4.97 -5.26
N ALA A 294 -5.52 6.26 -5.40
CA ALA A 294 -4.56 6.79 -6.37
C ALA A 294 -3.12 6.32 -6.12
N GLN A 295 -2.68 6.25 -4.87
CA GLN A 295 -1.32 5.85 -4.52
C GLN A 295 -1.05 4.38 -4.89
N LYS A 296 -2.02 3.49 -4.67
CA LYS A 296 -1.91 2.07 -5.06
C LYS A 296 -2.05 1.88 -6.57
N ALA A 297 -2.96 2.62 -7.22
CA ALA A 297 -3.05 2.61 -8.68
C ALA A 297 -1.76 3.08 -9.35
N ARG A 298 -1.07 4.06 -8.74
CA ARG A 298 0.26 4.51 -9.16
C ARG A 298 1.28 3.37 -9.08
N LEU A 299 1.32 2.66 -7.96
CA LEU A 299 2.22 1.51 -7.79
C LEU A 299 1.86 0.39 -8.77
N LYS A 300 0.56 0.11 -8.98
CA LYS A 300 0.08 -0.88 -9.96
C LYS A 300 0.63 -0.58 -11.36
N LEU A 301 0.51 0.67 -11.82
CA LEU A 301 1.03 1.08 -13.12
C LEU A 301 2.56 1.01 -13.19
N LEU A 302 3.25 1.53 -12.16
CA LEU A 302 4.71 1.50 -12.10
C LEU A 302 5.27 0.08 -12.13
N ILE A 303 4.67 -0.84 -11.37
CA ILE A 303 5.05 -2.27 -11.33
C ILE A 303 4.81 -2.90 -12.71
N ALA A 304 3.64 -2.69 -13.31
CA ALA A 304 3.30 -3.25 -14.61
C ALA A 304 4.29 -2.83 -15.70
N ILE A 305 4.66 -1.55 -15.74
CA ILE A 305 5.64 -1.03 -16.70
C ILE A 305 7.02 -1.67 -16.46
N ASN A 306 7.47 -1.77 -15.21
CA ASN A 306 8.74 -2.42 -14.88
C ASN A 306 8.73 -3.93 -15.13
N ALA A 307 7.57 -4.58 -15.12
CA ALA A 307 7.37 -5.96 -15.53
C ALA A 307 7.30 -6.13 -17.06
N GLY A 308 7.35 -5.04 -17.83
CA GLY A 308 7.35 -5.06 -19.28
C GLY A 308 5.96 -5.19 -19.93
N LEU A 309 4.88 -5.00 -19.18
CA LEU A 309 3.53 -5.02 -19.74
C LEU A 309 3.29 -3.79 -20.63
N THR A 310 2.70 -4.02 -21.79
CA THR A 310 2.38 -2.98 -22.78
C THR A 310 1.02 -3.25 -23.45
N GLY A 311 0.46 -2.26 -24.13
CA GLY A 311 -0.74 -2.40 -24.94
C GLY A 311 -1.92 -3.05 -24.20
N GLU A 312 -2.51 -4.09 -24.80
CA GLU A 312 -3.67 -4.79 -24.24
C GLU A 312 -3.37 -5.57 -22.94
N GLU A 313 -2.16 -6.07 -22.76
CA GLU A 313 -1.76 -6.75 -21.52
C GLU A 313 -1.73 -5.75 -20.35
N LEU A 314 -1.16 -4.57 -20.58
CA LEU A 314 -1.17 -3.49 -19.60
C LEU A 314 -2.60 -3.06 -19.27
N ARG A 315 -3.45 -2.86 -20.30
CA ARG A 315 -4.87 -2.53 -20.11
C ARG A 315 -5.57 -3.59 -19.25
N ALA A 316 -5.49 -4.85 -19.64
CA ALA A 316 -6.15 -5.96 -18.95
C ALA A 316 -5.72 -6.03 -17.47
N TYR A 317 -4.42 -5.86 -17.21
CA TYR A 317 -3.90 -5.82 -15.85
C TYR A 317 -4.41 -4.61 -15.07
N MET A 318 -4.42 -3.41 -15.65
CA MET A 318 -4.85 -2.19 -14.95
C MET A 318 -6.34 -2.18 -14.62
N GLU A 319 -7.19 -2.71 -15.50
CA GLU A 319 -8.65 -2.72 -15.35
C GLU A 319 -9.19 -3.94 -14.57
N GLY A 320 -8.41 -5.00 -14.40
CA GLY A 320 -8.68 -6.19 -13.58
C GLY A 320 -8.13 -6.00 -12.19
#